data_3e7485aa8bbf64d30b9b95bde5dd7af3
#
_entry.id   3e7485aa8bbf64d30b9b95bde5dd7af3
#
_cell.length_a   1.000
_cell.length_b   1.000
_cell.length_c   1.000
_cell.angle_alpha   90.00
_cell.angle_beta   90.00
_cell.angle_gamma   90.00
#
_symmetry.space_group_name_H-M   'P 1'
#
loop_
_entity.id
_entity.type
_entity.pdbx_description
1 polymer ?
#
loop_
_entity_poly.entity_id
_entity_poly.type
_entity_poly.pdbx_seq_one_letter_code
_entity_poly.pdbx_strand_id
1 'polypeptide(L)'
;GRDFPGWRAGKARRQKQVWQNQFPCSFYALRRTLEPNQKCSLFEMYGYVEERADLVQYCREPIGPQLFADAFREARVLTDTIGKRVETHTANPIFDAYCSYTYLDNCLRGGFPLLLGGKQVFYAFSRKHGDLERDYNYFTVKPEYYSQGNGNFRDINQNRRCDVSLSPFVGRSNIDLFFDLLQLDGYNPLQIEPETFVLAQEEQSALAQDCPVIHGLSGVLSSGFSAGQLWRALERNAASPKERELTFAKIIAAAKKQIHASFGEGYWSDHWSYDLDLIEDYLTVWPDREEKLLCDETLTWYPARAGITERCARYRETPNGLRQYNATYPLENSTAGTVEVDAQGNPLRSCLMEKLVLLCAIKYATLDAYAMGIEMEGGKPGWYDALNGLPGLFGSSMAESCELARLLEYTISALERLPHPFAMHREIRALVDELS
;
A
#
# COMPACT_ATOMS: atom_id res chain seq x y z
N GLY A 1 21.89 -22.08 14.98
CA GLY A 1 21.98 -22.39 16.35
C GLY A 1 22.58 -23.72 16.77
N ARG A 2 22.18 -24.87 16.21
CA ARG A 2 22.65 -26.19 16.69
C ARG A 2 24.16 -26.38 16.51
N ASP A 3 24.78 -25.75 15.51
CA ASP A 3 26.20 -25.92 15.19
C ASP A 3 27.12 -24.81 15.73
N PHE A 4 26.58 -23.94 16.58
CA PHE A 4 27.33 -22.82 17.13
C PHE A 4 28.63 -23.23 17.88
N PRO A 5 28.64 -24.31 18.71
CA PRO A 5 29.87 -24.81 19.31
C PRO A 5 30.87 -25.32 18.28
N GLY A 6 30.40 -26.01 17.23
CA GLY A 6 31.25 -26.47 16.12
C GLY A 6 31.85 -25.32 15.33
N TRP A 7 31.13 -24.23 15.16
CA TRP A 7 31.60 -23.02 14.53
C TRP A 7 32.72 -22.34 15.34
N ARG A 8 32.57 -22.23 16.67
CA ARG A 8 33.63 -21.72 17.58
C ARG A 8 34.90 -22.53 17.46
N ALA A 9 34.82 -23.84 17.29
CA ALA A 9 35.95 -24.72 17.07
C ALA A 9 36.49 -24.69 15.63
N GLY A 10 35.96 -23.88 14.72
CA GLY A 10 36.35 -23.81 13.32
C GLY A 10 35.86 -24.96 12.44
N LYS A 11 35.08 -25.89 13.00
CA LYS A 11 34.55 -27.07 12.26
C LYS A 11 33.46 -26.68 11.25
N ALA A 12 32.62 -25.71 11.55
CA ALA A 12 31.51 -25.26 10.68
C ALA A 12 32.03 -24.72 9.33
N ARG A 13 33.23 -24.15 9.27
CA ARG A 13 33.83 -23.61 8.03
C ARG A 13 34.13 -24.67 6.98
N ARG A 14 34.21 -25.94 7.37
CA ARG A 14 34.58 -27.06 6.48
C ARG A 14 33.39 -27.87 6.02
N GLN A 15 32.21 -27.54 6.47
CA GLN A 15 30.98 -28.24 6.11
C GLN A 15 30.45 -27.71 4.77
N LYS A 16 29.91 -28.61 3.96
CA LYS A 16 29.15 -28.22 2.77
C LYS A 16 27.92 -27.42 3.22
N GLN A 17 27.77 -26.24 2.69
CA GLN A 17 26.61 -25.41 2.97
C GLN A 17 25.36 -26.03 2.33
N VAL A 18 24.30 -26.18 3.13
CA VAL A 18 23.00 -26.65 2.69
C VAL A 18 21.98 -25.58 3.03
N TRP A 19 21.35 -25.04 2.00
CA TRP A 19 20.34 -23.97 2.16
C TRP A 19 18.94 -24.38 1.73
N GLN A 20 18.71 -25.64 1.38
CA GLN A 20 17.36 -26.16 1.13
C GLN A 20 16.62 -26.37 2.45
N ASN A 21 15.41 -25.80 2.55
CA ASN A 21 14.56 -25.85 3.74
C ASN A 21 15.21 -25.30 5.02
N GLN A 22 16.14 -24.37 4.89
CA GLN A 22 16.81 -23.68 6.01
C GLN A 22 17.02 -22.22 5.66
N PHE A 23 16.89 -21.37 6.68
CA PHE A 23 17.26 -19.96 6.52
C PHE A 23 18.78 -19.84 6.43
N PRO A 24 19.31 -19.21 5.36
CA PRO A 24 20.75 -18.98 5.26
C PRO A 24 21.18 -17.97 6.31
N CYS A 25 22.27 -18.28 7.01
CA CYS A 25 22.91 -17.38 7.97
C CYS A 25 24.36 -17.16 7.55
N SER A 26 24.78 -15.90 7.54
CA SER A 26 26.18 -15.51 7.33
C SER A 26 26.82 -15.17 8.68
N PHE A 27 28.02 -15.69 8.90
CA PHE A 27 28.80 -15.40 10.10
C PHE A 27 30.20 -14.95 9.69
N TYR A 28 30.60 -13.82 10.25
CA TYR A 28 31.97 -13.32 10.15
C TYR A 28 32.69 -13.56 11.48
N ALA A 29 33.91 -14.07 11.43
CA ALA A 29 34.73 -14.27 12.60
C ALA A 29 36.00 -13.43 12.51
N LEU A 30 36.13 -12.50 13.45
CA LEU A 30 37.33 -11.72 13.64
C LEU A 30 37.94 -12.01 15.02
N ARG A 31 39.23 -12.36 15.03
CA ARG A 31 40.00 -12.47 16.28
C ARG A 31 41.01 -11.32 16.30
N ARG A 32 40.94 -10.50 17.33
CA ARG A 32 41.88 -9.40 17.60
C ARG A 32 42.32 -9.43 19.04
N THR A 33 43.55 -9.18 19.30
CA THR A 33 44.06 -8.84 20.62
C THR A 33 44.05 -7.33 20.71
N LEU A 34 43.43 -6.80 21.77
CA LEU A 34 43.38 -5.35 22.00
C LEU A 34 44.29 -5.02 23.17
N GLU A 35 45.13 -4.02 22.97
CA GLU A 35 45.93 -3.42 24.04
C GLU A 35 45.01 -2.59 24.98
N PRO A 36 45.43 -2.30 26.23
CA PRO A 36 44.69 -1.45 27.12
C PRO A 36 44.27 -0.12 26.46
N ASN A 37 42.94 0.20 26.54
CA ASN A 37 42.32 1.38 25.91
C ASN A 37 42.28 1.36 24.37
N GLN A 38 42.69 0.32 23.70
CA GLN A 38 42.53 0.17 22.24
C GLN A 38 41.12 -0.17 21.89
N LYS A 39 40.57 0.48 20.85
CA LYS A 39 39.23 0.22 20.29
C LYS A 39 39.35 -0.47 18.94
N CYS A 40 38.45 -1.40 18.66
CA CYS A 40 38.26 -2.01 17.35
C CYS A 40 36.82 -1.77 16.89
N SER A 41 36.68 -1.10 15.75
CA SER A 41 35.36 -0.92 15.12
C SER A 41 35.21 -1.94 13.99
N LEU A 42 34.04 -2.54 13.91
CA LEU A 42 33.63 -3.41 12.84
C LEU A 42 32.52 -2.73 12.05
N PHE A 43 32.65 -2.75 10.75
CA PHE A 43 31.63 -2.27 9.83
C PHE A 43 31.17 -3.42 8.97
N GLU A 44 29.86 -3.59 8.88
CA GLU A 44 29.23 -4.62 8.07
C GLU A 44 28.23 -3.95 7.12
N MET A 45 28.30 -4.32 5.84
CA MET A 45 27.34 -3.91 4.84
C MET A 45 26.70 -5.16 4.24
N TYR A 46 25.39 -5.22 4.28
CA TYR A 46 24.61 -6.25 3.61
C TYR A 46 23.45 -5.61 2.86
N GLY A 47 23.05 -6.24 1.77
CA GLY A 47 22.00 -5.70 0.91
C GLY A 47 21.74 -6.64 -0.25
N TYR A 48 21.05 -6.11 -1.22
CA TYR A 48 20.67 -6.84 -2.39
C TYR A 48 20.70 -5.91 -3.61
N VAL A 49 21.04 -6.45 -4.75
CA VAL A 49 21.03 -5.78 -6.06
C VAL A 49 20.35 -6.71 -7.08
N GLU A 50 19.68 -6.14 -8.08
CA GLU A 50 19.06 -6.93 -9.15
C GLU A 50 20.09 -7.41 -10.17
N GLU A 51 21.06 -6.55 -10.50
CA GLU A 51 22.03 -6.80 -11.55
C GLU A 51 23.43 -7.10 -10.99
N ARG A 52 24.05 -8.16 -11.51
CA ARG A 52 25.43 -8.48 -11.12
C ARG A 52 26.42 -7.35 -11.42
N ALA A 53 26.14 -6.54 -12.44
CA ALA A 53 26.97 -5.41 -12.80
C ALA A 53 27.04 -4.37 -11.67
N ASP A 54 25.91 -4.09 -11.04
CA ASP A 54 25.83 -3.16 -9.91
C ASP A 54 26.64 -3.68 -8.72
N LEU A 55 26.53 -4.99 -8.42
CA LEU A 55 27.35 -5.60 -7.37
C LEU A 55 28.84 -5.45 -7.65
N VAL A 56 29.27 -5.71 -8.89
CA VAL A 56 30.68 -5.55 -9.29
C VAL A 56 31.14 -4.11 -9.15
N GLN A 57 30.29 -3.14 -9.46
CA GLN A 57 30.60 -1.73 -9.28
C GLN A 57 30.77 -1.39 -7.79
N TYR A 58 29.82 -1.77 -6.94
CA TYR A 58 29.91 -1.56 -5.49
C TYR A 58 31.19 -2.19 -4.89
N CYS A 59 31.56 -3.39 -5.33
CA CYS A 59 32.77 -4.07 -4.84
C CYS A 59 34.08 -3.41 -5.29
N ARG A 60 34.06 -2.51 -6.28
CA ARG A 60 35.24 -1.74 -6.71
C ARG A 60 35.50 -0.49 -5.89
N GLU A 61 34.49 0.01 -5.23
CA GLU A 61 34.61 1.18 -4.37
C GLU A 61 35.24 0.79 -3.03
N PRO A 62 36.13 1.63 -2.47
CA PRO A 62 36.75 1.33 -1.19
C PRO A 62 35.70 1.39 -0.06
N ILE A 63 35.43 0.23 0.52
CA ILE A 63 34.56 0.12 1.69
C ILE A 63 35.40 0.40 2.93
N GLY A 64 35.18 1.56 3.56
CA GLY A 64 35.95 1.98 4.72
C GLY A 64 35.11 2.81 5.70
N PRO A 65 35.69 3.17 6.86
CA PRO A 65 34.96 3.91 7.93
C PRO A 65 34.29 5.19 7.46
N GLN A 66 34.88 5.87 6.47
CA GLN A 66 34.34 7.11 5.93
C GLN A 66 33.00 6.89 5.22
N LEU A 67 32.88 5.83 4.40
CA LEU A 67 31.62 5.47 3.73
C LEU A 67 30.48 5.31 4.74
N PHE A 68 30.74 4.61 5.85
CA PHE A 68 29.71 4.41 6.88
C PHE A 68 29.38 5.71 7.62
N ALA A 69 30.35 6.56 7.89
CA ALA A 69 30.12 7.86 8.53
C ALA A 69 29.30 8.79 7.64
N ASP A 70 29.56 8.80 6.34
CA ASP A 70 28.82 9.59 5.36
C ASP A 70 27.39 9.09 5.20
N ALA A 71 27.21 7.77 5.00
CA ALA A 71 25.88 7.15 4.90
C ALA A 71 25.03 7.39 6.16
N PHE A 72 25.62 7.30 7.35
CA PHE A 72 24.94 7.61 8.62
C PHE A 72 24.49 9.08 8.70
N ARG A 73 25.39 10.00 8.29
CA ARG A 73 25.08 11.44 8.26
C ARG A 73 23.96 11.74 7.27
N GLU A 74 24.03 11.18 6.06
CA GLU A 74 23.01 11.37 5.03
C GLU A 74 21.64 10.82 5.47
N ALA A 75 21.59 9.62 6.03
CA ALA A 75 20.37 9.03 6.57
C ALA A 75 19.77 9.92 7.68
N ARG A 76 20.59 10.46 8.57
CA ARG A 76 20.14 11.38 9.61
C ARG A 76 19.59 12.69 9.04
N VAL A 77 20.29 13.29 8.09
CA VAL A 77 19.82 14.53 7.43
C VAL A 77 18.49 14.28 6.73
N LEU A 78 18.31 13.13 6.06
CA LEU A 78 17.06 12.77 5.41
C LEU A 78 15.90 12.64 6.42
N THR A 79 16.09 11.89 7.49
CA THR A 79 15.05 11.71 8.53
C THR A 79 14.71 13.01 9.24
N ASP A 80 15.70 13.83 9.57
CA ASP A 80 15.49 15.16 10.15
C ASP A 80 14.72 16.08 9.17
N THR A 81 15.02 16.02 7.87
CA THR A 81 14.32 16.81 6.84
C THR A 81 12.86 16.40 6.70
N ILE A 82 12.57 15.09 6.76
CA ILE A 82 11.19 14.59 6.76
C ILE A 82 10.46 15.05 8.02
N GLY A 83 11.03 14.86 9.21
CA GLY A 83 10.43 15.23 10.48
C GLY A 83 10.14 16.73 10.63
N LYS A 84 10.94 17.59 9.99
CA LYS A 84 10.75 19.05 9.99
C LYS A 84 9.45 19.53 9.34
N ARG A 85 8.77 18.72 8.56
CA ARG A 85 7.45 19.09 8.02
C ARG A 85 6.39 19.32 9.10
N VAL A 86 6.54 18.65 10.23
CA VAL A 86 5.65 18.74 11.40
C VAL A 86 6.41 19.25 12.64
N GLU A 87 7.48 20.05 12.43
CA GLU A 87 8.26 20.60 13.51
C GLU A 87 7.39 21.50 14.39
N THR A 88 7.42 21.22 15.68
CA THR A 88 6.72 22.01 16.71
C THR A 88 7.71 22.53 17.72
N HIS A 89 7.37 23.66 18.34
CA HIS A 89 8.15 24.29 19.40
C HIS A 89 7.21 24.62 20.57
N THR A 90 6.96 23.62 21.41
CA THR A 90 6.07 23.74 22.55
C THR A 90 6.85 23.82 23.87
N ALA A 91 6.15 24.01 24.98
CA ALA A 91 6.75 23.92 26.32
C ALA A 91 7.14 22.47 26.69
N ASN A 92 6.76 21.50 25.89
CA ASN A 92 7.05 20.07 26.11
C ASN A 92 7.93 19.50 24.99
N PRO A 93 9.26 19.40 25.18
CA PRO A 93 10.16 18.87 24.15
C PRO A 93 9.92 17.39 23.81
N ILE A 94 9.25 16.63 24.69
CA ILE A 94 8.87 15.23 24.40
C ILE A 94 7.74 15.21 23.37
N PHE A 95 6.77 16.11 23.47
CA PHE A 95 5.72 16.26 22.47
C PHE A 95 6.29 16.68 21.11
N ASP A 96 7.22 17.63 21.10
CA ASP A 96 7.87 18.09 19.87
C ASP A 96 8.61 16.93 19.17
N ALA A 97 9.35 16.12 19.92
CA ALA A 97 10.00 14.93 19.42
C ALA A 97 8.97 13.89 18.92
N TYR A 98 7.89 13.68 19.66
CA TYR A 98 6.82 12.74 19.31
C TYR A 98 6.17 13.09 17.96
N CYS A 99 5.88 14.35 17.69
CA CYS A 99 5.31 14.80 16.42
C CYS A 99 6.19 14.37 15.23
N SER A 100 7.49 14.69 15.30
CA SER A 100 8.44 14.34 14.24
C SER A 100 8.59 12.83 14.05
N TYR A 101 8.65 12.06 15.14
CA TYR A 101 8.75 10.60 15.08
C TYR A 101 7.50 9.95 14.52
N THR A 102 6.33 10.39 14.94
CA THR A 102 5.05 9.85 14.45
C THR A 102 4.87 10.11 12.96
N TYR A 103 5.22 11.30 12.49
CA TYR A 103 5.17 11.63 11.08
C TYR A 103 6.16 10.76 10.27
N LEU A 104 7.38 10.59 10.74
CA LEU A 104 8.35 9.71 10.09
C LEU A 104 7.84 8.26 10.03
N ASP A 105 7.25 7.74 11.11
CA ASP A 105 6.67 6.40 11.14
C ASP A 105 5.52 6.26 10.13
N ASN A 106 4.63 7.23 10.03
CA ASN A 106 3.57 7.26 9.04
C ASN A 106 4.13 7.25 7.60
N CYS A 107 5.17 8.04 7.32
CA CYS A 107 5.84 8.01 6.02
C CYS A 107 6.49 6.66 5.70
N LEU A 108 7.04 5.98 6.70
CA LEU A 108 7.61 4.64 6.53
C LEU A 108 6.54 3.57 6.30
N ARG A 109 5.32 3.77 6.80
CA ARG A 109 4.20 2.83 6.66
C ARG A 109 3.29 3.14 5.48
N GLY A 110 2.90 4.39 5.30
CA GLY A 110 2.00 4.87 4.24
C GLY A 110 2.71 5.27 2.95
N GLY A 111 4.03 5.45 3.01
CA GLY A 111 4.84 6.03 1.95
C GLY A 111 4.97 7.56 2.08
N PHE A 112 5.99 8.11 1.44
CA PHE A 112 6.24 9.54 1.39
C PHE A 112 5.63 10.12 0.11
N PRO A 113 4.67 11.07 0.21
CA PRO A 113 4.00 11.62 -0.96
C PRO A 113 4.91 12.53 -1.77
N LEU A 114 4.94 12.31 -3.08
CA LEU A 114 5.66 13.08 -4.08
C LEU A 114 4.71 13.52 -5.19
N LEU A 115 4.97 14.67 -5.78
CA LEU A 115 4.28 15.13 -6.98
C LEU A 115 5.21 14.96 -8.19
N LEU A 116 5.07 13.86 -8.90
CA LEU A 116 5.89 13.55 -10.07
C LEU A 116 5.35 14.25 -11.31
N GLY A 117 6.25 14.83 -12.09
CA GLY A 117 5.89 15.58 -13.30
C GLY A 117 4.94 16.75 -13.07
N GLY A 118 4.81 17.23 -11.83
CA GLY A 118 3.88 18.30 -11.45
C GLY A 118 2.39 17.89 -11.51
N LYS A 119 2.08 16.61 -11.72
CA LYS A 119 0.70 16.13 -11.96
C LYS A 119 0.35 14.84 -11.21
N GLN A 120 1.26 13.88 -11.16
CA GLN A 120 0.98 12.55 -10.61
C GLN A 120 1.38 12.47 -9.13
N VAL A 121 0.41 12.22 -8.26
CA VAL A 121 0.71 11.88 -6.86
C VAL A 121 1.27 10.47 -6.82
N PHE A 122 2.42 10.32 -6.18
CA PHE A 122 3.15 9.08 -6.08
C PHE A 122 3.66 8.91 -4.65
N TYR A 123 3.59 7.71 -4.13
CA TYR A 123 4.08 7.40 -2.80
C TYR A 123 5.34 6.54 -2.88
N ALA A 124 6.46 7.10 -2.44
CA ALA A 124 7.71 6.37 -2.35
C ALA A 124 7.86 5.72 -0.97
N PHE A 125 8.27 4.47 -0.94
CA PHE A 125 8.61 3.80 0.29
C PHE A 125 9.69 2.74 0.10
N SER A 126 10.51 2.57 1.12
CA SER A 126 11.75 1.80 1.05
C SER A 126 11.61 0.34 1.44
N ARG A 127 10.43 -0.12 1.79
CA ARG A 127 10.17 -1.50 2.21
C ARG A 127 8.71 -1.88 2.02
N LYS A 128 8.39 -3.16 2.18
CA LYS A 128 7.02 -3.64 2.27
C LYS A 128 6.32 -3.01 3.48
N HIS A 129 5.09 -2.56 3.27
CA HIS A 129 4.24 -2.03 4.32
C HIS A 129 3.42 -3.11 5.00
N GLY A 130 2.92 -2.78 6.17
CA GLY A 130 2.04 -3.61 6.93
C GLY A 130 2.72 -4.15 8.18
N ASP A 131 2.30 -5.32 8.61
CA ASP A 131 2.78 -5.96 9.82
C ASP A 131 4.29 -6.20 9.77
N LEU A 132 5.02 -5.42 10.55
CA LEU A 132 6.47 -5.50 10.65
C LEU A 132 6.95 -6.83 11.23
N GLU A 133 6.07 -7.58 11.87
CA GLU A 133 6.40 -8.83 12.51
C GLU A 133 6.43 -10.01 11.54
N ARG A 134 5.71 -9.93 10.42
CA ARG A 134 5.51 -11.07 9.52
C ARG A 134 6.59 -11.26 8.46
N ASP A 135 7.21 -10.20 7.95
CA ASP A 135 8.02 -10.30 6.72
C ASP A 135 9.35 -9.53 6.76
N TYR A 136 10.08 -9.61 7.85
CA TYR A 136 11.40 -8.95 7.97
C TYR A 136 12.39 -9.28 6.86
N ASN A 137 12.28 -10.44 6.25
CA ASN A 137 13.21 -10.95 5.26
C ASN A 137 12.64 -10.90 3.83
N TYR A 138 11.47 -10.30 3.63
CA TYR A 138 10.85 -10.22 2.33
C TYR A 138 11.19 -8.90 1.64
N PHE A 139 12.24 -8.93 0.83
CA PHE A 139 12.69 -7.77 0.06
C PHE A 139 11.96 -7.72 -1.28
N THR A 140 10.78 -7.13 -1.30
CA THR A 140 10.03 -6.87 -2.54
C THR A 140 10.33 -5.52 -3.15
N VAL A 141 10.95 -4.62 -2.36
CA VAL A 141 11.27 -3.28 -2.82
C VAL A 141 12.55 -3.32 -3.63
N LYS A 142 12.48 -2.86 -4.87
CA LYS A 142 13.66 -2.77 -5.74
C LYS A 142 14.61 -1.68 -5.25
N PRO A 143 15.94 -1.91 -5.29
CA PRO A 143 16.95 -0.93 -4.90
C PRO A 143 17.12 0.11 -6.01
N GLU A 144 16.11 0.92 -6.21
CA GLU A 144 16.07 1.96 -7.24
C GLU A 144 15.43 3.24 -6.71
N TYR A 145 15.61 4.36 -7.40
CA TYR A 145 14.90 5.60 -7.10
C TYR A 145 13.39 5.40 -7.30
N TYR A 146 12.59 6.15 -6.56
CA TYR A 146 11.13 6.01 -6.61
C TYR A 146 10.65 4.59 -6.36
N SER A 147 11.31 3.87 -5.45
CA SER A 147 10.91 2.51 -5.10
C SER A 147 9.55 2.47 -4.44
N GLN A 148 8.81 1.41 -4.75
CA GLN A 148 7.56 1.05 -4.07
C GLN A 148 7.59 -0.44 -3.80
N GLY A 149 7.15 -0.84 -2.60
CA GLY A 149 6.79 -2.22 -2.29
C GLY A 149 5.28 -2.41 -2.32
N ASN A 150 4.84 -3.65 -2.23
CA ASN A 150 3.45 -3.93 -1.93
C ASN A 150 3.15 -3.63 -0.45
N GLY A 151 1.88 -3.44 -0.13
CA GLY A 151 1.47 -3.20 1.25
C GLY A 151 0.03 -3.62 1.50
N ASN A 152 -0.30 -3.82 2.77
CA ASN A 152 -1.65 -4.13 3.18
C ASN A 152 -2.56 -2.90 2.97
N PHE A 153 -3.72 -3.10 2.37
CA PHE A 153 -4.69 -2.04 2.08
C PHE A 153 -5.01 -1.18 3.30
N ARG A 154 -5.39 -1.82 4.42
CA ARG A 154 -5.75 -1.11 5.65
C ARG A 154 -4.57 -0.32 6.22
N ASP A 155 -3.39 -0.91 6.29
CA ASP A 155 -2.23 -0.29 6.93
C ASP A 155 -1.74 0.93 6.13
N ILE A 156 -1.79 0.84 4.79
CA ILE A 156 -1.50 1.99 3.93
C ILE A 156 -2.55 3.08 4.13
N ASN A 157 -3.85 2.74 4.10
CA ASN A 157 -4.95 3.67 4.30
C ASN A 157 -4.82 4.41 5.65
N GLN A 158 -4.69 3.64 6.73
CA GLN A 158 -4.52 4.17 8.08
C GLN A 158 -3.40 5.21 8.20
N ASN A 159 -2.30 5.00 7.49
CA ASN A 159 -1.13 5.87 7.57
C ASN A 159 -1.15 7.03 6.56
N ARG A 160 -2.17 7.13 5.70
CA ARG A 160 -2.38 8.23 4.75
C ARG A 160 -3.53 9.15 5.10
N ARG A 161 -4.24 8.87 6.17
CA ARG A 161 -5.49 9.57 6.56
C ARG A 161 -5.34 11.05 6.93
N CYS A 162 -4.12 11.57 7.08
CA CYS A 162 -3.85 12.99 7.34
C CYS A 162 -2.97 13.63 6.26
N ASP A 163 -2.78 12.96 5.12
CA ASP A 163 -1.80 13.39 4.13
C ASP A 163 -2.22 14.66 3.40
N VAL A 164 -3.51 14.89 3.21
CA VAL A 164 -4.00 16.10 2.53
C VAL A 164 -3.75 17.33 3.38
N SER A 165 -4.00 17.26 4.68
CA SER A 165 -3.71 18.34 5.63
C SER A 165 -2.22 18.70 5.67
N LEU A 166 -1.33 17.69 5.56
CA LEU A 166 0.13 17.88 5.59
C LEU A 166 0.73 18.17 4.20
N SER A 167 0.09 17.72 3.14
CA SER A 167 0.52 17.82 1.74
C SER A 167 -0.67 18.04 0.82
N PRO A 168 -1.22 19.26 0.73
CA PRO A 168 -2.46 19.53 -0.03
C PRO A 168 -2.45 19.09 -1.49
N PHE A 169 -1.26 18.96 -2.11
CA PHE A 169 -1.14 18.45 -3.48
C PHE A 169 -1.61 17.00 -3.66
N VAL A 170 -1.73 16.23 -2.56
CA VAL A 170 -2.28 14.87 -2.59
C VAL A 170 -3.73 14.90 -3.07
N GLY A 171 -4.48 15.95 -2.72
CA GLY A 171 -5.84 16.12 -3.20
C GLY A 171 -6.70 14.90 -2.91
N ARG A 172 -7.52 14.49 -3.87
CA ARG A 172 -8.37 13.31 -3.78
C ARG A 172 -7.70 11.97 -4.11
N SER A 173 -6.38 11.95 -4.38
CA SER A 173 -5.70 10.76 -4.91
C SER A 173 -5.80 9.53 -4.01
N ASN A 174 -5.82 9.69 -2.68
CA ASN A 174 -6.03 8.58 -1.77
C ASN A 174 -7.49 8.11 -1.79
N ILE A 175 -8.45 9.02 -1.84
CA ILE A 175 -9.87 8.68 -1.99
C ILE A 175 -10.06 7.88 -3.28
N ASP A 176 -9.54 8.37 -4.40
CA ASP A 176 -9.63 7.67 -5.69
C ASP A 176 -9.02 6.26 -5.61
N LEU A 177 -7.82 6.11 -5.03
CA LEU A 177 -7.14 4.83 -4.90
C LEU A 177 -7.96 3.82 -4.09
N PHE A 178 -8.37 4.17 -2.89
CA PHE A 178 -8.99 3.22 -1.98
C PHE A 178 -10.43 2.90 -2.38
N PHE A 179 -11.16 3.87 -2.90
CA PHE A 179 -12.51 3.63 -3.38
C PHE A 179 -12.56 2.96 -4.76
N ASP A 180 -11.58 3.18 -5.67
CA ASP A 180 -11.49 2.41 -6.91
C ASP A 180 -11.22 0.92 -6.67
N LEU A 181 -10.59 0.58 -5.53
CA LEU A 181 -10.35 -0.81 -5.13
C LEU A 181 -11.55 -1.46 -4.42
N LEU A 182 -12.62 -0.73 -4.16
CA LEU A 182 -13.83 -1.30 -3.57
C LEU A 182 -14.58 -2.16 -4.59
N GLN A 183 -14.98 -3.37 -4.16
CA GLN A 183 -15.78 -4.32 -4.92
C GLN A 183 -17.28 -4.08 -4.74
N LEU A 184 -18.10 -4.60 -5.64
CA LEU A 184 -19.56 -4.52 -5.55
C LEU A 184 -20.16 -5.29 -4.36
N ASP A 185 -19.40 -6.19 -3.76
CA ASP A 185 -19.77 -6.91 -2.53
C ASP A 185 -19.31 -6.19 -1.25
N GLY A 186 -18.78 -4.98 -1.36
CA GLY A 186 -18.31 -4.17 -0.23
C GLY A 186 -16.97 -4.58 0.35
N TYR A 187 -16.25 -5.52 -0.27
CA TYR A 187 -14.89 -5.90 0.07
C TYR A 187 -13.88 -5.19 -0.83
N ASN A 188 -12.60 -5.42 -0.55
CA ASN A 188 -11.47 -4.88 -1.30
C ASN A 188 -10.31 -5.88 -1.29
N PRO A 189 -9.35 -5.78 -2.23
CA PRO A 189 -8.16 -6.62 -2.21
C PRO A 189 -7.33 -6.37 -0.96
N LEU A 190 -6.64 -7.41 -0.47
CA LEU A 190 -5.80 -7.31 0.72
C LEU A 190 -4.55 -6.47 0.50
N GLN A 191 -3.92 -6.57 -0.69
CA GLN A 191 -2.66 -5.93 -0.98
C GLN A 191 -2.76 -4.94 -2.13
N ILE A 192 -2.15 -3.78 -1.94
CA ILE A 192 -1.87 -2.81 -3.00
C ILE A 192 -0.46 -3.09 -3.50
N GLU A 193 -0.32 -3.26 -4.81
CA GLU A 193 0.93 -3.56 -5.48
C GLU A 193 1.59 -2.26 -6.01
N PRO A 194 2.88 -2.27 -6.37
CA PRO A 194 3.53 -1.11 -6.95
C PRO A 194 2.84 -0.59 -8.20
N GLU A 195 2.69 0.72 -8.29
CA GLU A 195 2.11 1.41 -9.44
C GLU A 195 3.00 1.28 -10.68
N THR A 196 2.38 1.21 -11.85
CA THR A 196 3.08 1.34 -13.13
C THR A 196 2.50 2.49 -13.96
N PHE A 197 3.26 2.89 -14.96
CA PHE A 197 2.89 3.95 -15.89
C PHE A 197 2.89 3.39 -17.31
N VAL A 198 1.94 3.82 -18.11
CA VAL A 198 1.87 3.49 -19.55
C VAL A 198 1.81 4.78 -20.34
N LEU A 199 2.69 4.92 -21.30
CA LEU A 199 2.71 6.05 -22.22
C LEU A 199 2.21 5.60 -23.59
N ALA A 200 1.11 6.19 -24.05
CA ALA A 200 0.54 5.88 -25.35
C ALA A 200 1.51 6.20 -26.50
N GLN A 201 1.41 5.47 -27.60
CA GLN A 201 2.33 5.64 -28.74
C GLN A 201 2.27 7.04 -29.34
N GLU A 202 1.07 7.64 -29.36
CA GLU A 202 0.84 9.01 -29.81
C GLU A 202 1.59 10.01 -28.94
N GLU A 203 1.53 9.84 -27.61
CA GLU A 203 2.24 10.68 -26.63
C GLU A 203 3.76 10.49 -26.73
N GLN A 204 4.24 9.25 -26.96
CA GLN A 204 5.65 8.99 -27.20
C GLN A 204 6.15 9.76 -28.41
N SER A 205 5.38 9.73 -29.52
CA SER A 205 5.72 10.39 -30.77
C SER A 205 5.71 11.92 -30.62
N ALA A 206 4.76 12.46 -29.87
CA ALA A 206 4.69 13.89 -29.59
C ALA A 206 5.87 14.36 -28.74
N LEU A 207 6.18 13.64 -27.65
CA LEU A 207 7.28 13.99 -26.76
C LEU A 207 8.65 13.81 -27.41
N ALA A 208 8.81 12.89 -28.36
CA ALA A 208 10.08 12.66 -29.07
C ALA A 208 10.52 13.87 -29.90
N GLN A 209 9.61 14.76 -30.31
CA GLN A 209 9.93 15.99 -31.02
C GLN A 209 10.72 16.97 -30.14
N ASP A 210 10.36 17.04 -28.85
CA ASP A 210 11.00 17.94 -27.88
C ASP A 210 12.09 17.29 -27.04
N CYS A 211 12.07 15.97 -26.96
CA CYS A 211 12.95 15.17 -26.11
C CYS A 211 13.52 13.98 -26.90
N PRO A 212 14.56 14.18 -27.74
CA PRO A 212 15.14 13.12 -28.59
C PRO A 212 15.62 11.88 -27.80
N VAL A 213 15.96 12.01 -26.53
CA VAL A 213 16.39 10.90 -25.66
C VAL A 213 15.32 9.79 -25.55
N ILE A 214 14.05 10.10 -25.82
CA ILE A 214 12.93 9.14 -25.82
C ILE A 214 13.18 7.98 -26.79
N HIS A 215 13.82 8.20 -27.91
CA HIS A 215 14.16 7.13 -28.88
C HIS A 215 15.04 6.03 -28.26
N GLY A 216 15.88 6.41 -27.30
CA GLY A 216 16.69 5.44 -26.53
C GLY A 216 15.94 4.68 -25.43
N LEU A 217 14.69 5.06 -25.15
CA LEU A 217 13.88 4.50 -24.08
C LEU A 217 12.83 3.50 -24.58
N SER A 218 12.80 3.17 -25.86
CA SER A 218 11.78 2.30 -26.47
C SER A 218 11.56 0.98 -25.74
N GLY A 219 12.64 0.37 -25.22
CA GLY A 219 12.55 -0.88 -24.45
C GLY A 219 11.79 -0.73 -23.13
N VAL A 220 11.85 0.41 -22.48
CA VAL A 220 11.10 0.69 -21.22
C VAL A 220 9.68 1.17 -21.53
N LEU A 221 9.51 2.00 -22.56
CA LEU A 221 8.22 2.61 -22.88
C LEU A 221 7.28 1.70 -23.68
N SER A 222 7.76 0.54 -24.16
CA SER A 222 6.93 -0.42 -24.93
C SER A 222 5.91 -1.20 -24.10
N SER A 223 6.06 -1.18 -22.79
CA SER A 223 5.17 -1.83 -21.82
C SER A 223 4.97 -0.93 -20.61
N GLY A 224 4.19 -1.39 -19.62
CA GLY A 224 4.11 -0.69 -18.34
C GLY A 224 5.48 -0.61 -17.65
N PHE A 225 5.80 0.54 -17.08
CA PHE A 225 7.08 0.80 -16.41
C PHE A 225 6.90 1.43 -15.03
N SER A 226 7.81 1.15 -14.10
CA SER A 226 7.89 1.87 -12.83
C SER A 226 8.62 3.21 -13.01
N ALA A 227 8.37 4.15 -12.08
CA ALA A 227 9.11 5.42 -12.06
C ALA A 227 10.62 5.18 -11.95
N GLY A 228 11.04 4.18 -11.17
CA GLY A 228 12.45 3.81 -11.01
C GLY A 228 13.07 3.24 -12.29
N GLN A 229 12.35 2.38 -13.01
CA GLN A 229 12.81 1.87 -14.31
C GLN A 229 13.04 2.99 -15.33
N LEU A 230 12.10 3.94 -15.40
CA LEU A 230 12.25 5.11 -16.26
C LEU A 230 13.45 5.97 -15.87
N TRP A 231 13.59 6.24 -14.56
CA TRP A 231 14.71 7.01 -14.05
C TRP A 231 16.07 6.38 -14.40
N ARG A 232 16.21 5.07 -14.15
CA ARG A 232 17.44 4.32 -14.47
C ARG A 232 17.74 4.30 -15.98
N ALA A 233 16.70 4.19 -16.81
CA ALA A 233 16.89 4.26 -18.26
C ALA A 233 17.36 5.66 -18.71
N LEU A 234 16.84 6.71 -18.10
CA LEU A 234 17.27 8.08 -18.36
C LEU A 234 18.70 8.36 -17.86
N GLU A 235 19.14 7.76 -16.74
CA GLU A 235 20.53 7.85 -16.26
C GLU A 235 21.54 7.35 -17.30
N ARG A 236 21.16 6.35 -18.08
CA ARG A 236 22.01 5.74 -19.12
C ARG A 236 21.96 6.49 -20.45
N ASN A 237 20.91 7.21 -20.74
CA ASN A 237 20.64 7.79 -22.08
C ASN A 237 20.62 9.32 -22.11
N ALA A 238 20.36 10.02 -21.01
CA ALA A 238 20.31 11.47 -20.98
C ALA A 238 21.71 12.09 -20.95
N ALA A 239 21.92 13.16 -21.68
CA ALA A 239 23.21 13.85 -21.80
C ALA A 239 23.59 14.63 -20.52
N SER A 240 22.61 14.97 -19.68
CA SER A 240 22.83 15.74 -18.46
C SER A 240 21.78 15.44 -17.39
N PRO A 241 22.08 15.72 -16.10
CA PRO A 241 21.08 15.63 -15.02
C PRO A 241 19.84 16.47 -15.28
N LYS A 242 20.00 17.66 -15.83
CA LYS A 242 18.87 18.55 -16.15
C LYS A 242 17.97 17.98 -17.24
N GLU A 243 18.55 17.38 -18.28
CA GLU A 243 17.78 16.71 -19.32
C GLU A 243 17.03 15.51 -18.77
N ARG A 244 17.68 14.71 -17.91
CA ARG A 244 17.06 13.58 -17.22
C ARG A 244 15.82 14.00 -16.45
N GLU A 245 15.95 14.99 -15.57
CA GLU A 245 14.85 15.48 -14.72
C GLU A 245 13.70 16.04 -15.56
N LEU A 246 14.00 16.85 -16.58
CA LEU A 246 12.99 17.42 -17.44
C LEU A 246 12.24 16.35 -18.25
N THR A 247 12.98 15.39 -18.82
CA THR A 247 12.36 14.32 -19.61
C THR A 247 11.57 13.37 -18.74
N PHE A 248 12.08 13.02 -17.56
CA PHE A 248 11.33 12.25 -16.57
C PHE A 248 10.00 12.92 -16.23
N ALA A 249 10.02 14.21 -15.90
CA ALA A 249 8.83 14.97 -15.56
C ALA A 249 7.80 14.99 -16.69
N LYS A 250 8.24 15.21 -17.92
CA LYS A 250 7.37 15.23 -19.12
C LYS A 250 6.73 13.85 -19.37
N ILE A 251 7.50 12.78 -19.32
CA ILE A 251 7.00 11.42 -19.54
C ILE A 251 5.97 11.06 -18.48
N ILE A 252 6.29 11.25 -17.19
CA ILE A 252 5.35 10.93 -16.11
C ILE A 252 4.08 11.77 -16.19
N ALA A 253 4.16 13.07 -16.54
CA ALA A 253 2.99 13.93 -16.68
C ALA A 253 2.04 13.50 -17.81
N ALA A 254 2.58 12.92 -18.90
CA ALA A 254 1.81 12.42 -20.04
C ALA A 254 1.34 10.97 -19.85
N ALA A 255 2.05 10.16 -19.07
CA ALA A 255 1.74 8.75 -18.86
C ALA A 255 0.45 8.57 -18.04
N LYS A 256 -0.26 7.49 -18.34
CA LYS A 256 -1.39 7.02 -17.53
C LYS A 256 -0.88 6.12 -16.43
N LYS A 257 -1.19 6.47 -15.18
CA LYS A 257 -0.93 5.64 -14.00
C LYS A 257 -1.85 4.42 -13.99
N GLN A 258 -1.29 3.26 -13.65
CA GLN A 258 -2.03 2.01 -13.45
C GLN A 258 -1.86 1.56 -12.00
N ILE A 259 -2.98 1.31 -11.36
CA ILE A 259 -3.05 0.75 -10.01
C ILE A 259 -3.10 -0.76 -10.11
N HIS A 260 -2.33 -1.43 -9.29
CA HIS A 260 -2.31 -2.87 -9.17
C HIS A 260 -2.65 -3.28 -7.75
N ALA A 261 -3.40 -4.35 -7.63
CA ALA A 261 -3.78 -4.91 -6.35
C ALA A 261 -3.91 -6.42 -6.45
N SER A 262 -3.73 -7.11 -5.35
CA SER A 262 -3.87 -8.56 -5.28
C SER A 262 -4.72 -8.98 -4.09
N PHE A 263 -5.35 -10.15 -4.23
CA PHE A 263 -6.19 -10.72 -3.17
C PHE A 263 -5.37 -11.06 -1.91
N GLY A 264 -4.10 -11.42 -2.07
CA GLY A 264 -3.21 -11.77 -0.97
C GLY A 264 -3.70 -12.99 -0.17
N GLU A 265 -3.81 -12.86 1.12
CA GLU A 265 -4.24 -13.91 2.05
C GLU A 265 -5.76 -14.02 2.22
N GLY A 266 -6.55 -13.19 1.55
CA GLY A 266 -8.00 -13.19 1.60
C GLY A 266 -8.62 -11.83 1.91
N TYR A 267 -9.91 -11.85 2.25
CA TYR A 267 -10.65 -10.64 2.63
C TYR A 267 -10.52 -10.36 4.12
N TRP A 268 -10.41 -9.06 4.45
CA TRP A 268 -10.47 -8.58 5.83
C TRP A 268 -11.71 -7.72 6.03
N SER A 269 -12.44 -7.96 7.10
CA SER A 269 -13.72 -7.29 7.34
C SER A 269 -13.59 -5.81 7.72
N ASP A 270 -12.43 -5.41 8.23
CA ASP A 270 -12.15 -4.09 8.81
C ASP A 270 -11.38 -3.13 7.90
N HIS A 271 -11.09 -3.49 6.65
CA HIS A 271 -10.28 -2.65 5.76
C HIS A 271 -10.90 -1.28 5.46
N TRP A 272 -12.21 -1.18 5.46
CA TRP A 272 -12.97 0.04 5.20
C TRP A 272 -12.92 1.07 6.34
N SER A 273 -12.42 0.69 7.53
CA SER A 273 -12.51 1.49 8.76
C SER A 273 -11.85 2.87 8.69
N TYR A 274 -10.94 3.07 7.75
CA TYR A 274 -10.23 4.34 7.57
C TYR A 274 -10.66 5.12 6.31
N ASP A 275 -11.62 4.61 5.55
CA ASP A 275 -12.03 5.22 4.29
C ASP A 275 -12.68 6.59 4.51
N LEU A 276 -13.48 6.74 5.57
CA LEU A 276 -14.08 8.02 5.93
C LEU A 276 -13.05 9.06 6.37
N ASP A 277 -11.98 8.65 7.04
CA ASP A 277 -10.90 9.56 7.47
C ASP A 277 -10.26 10.29 6.28
N LEU A 278 -10.14 9.63 5.13
CA LEU A 278 -9.61 10.24 3.90
C LEU A 278 -10.53 11.35 3.38
N ILE A 279 -11.84 11.15 3.48
CA ILE A 279 -12.85 12.14 3.06
C ILE A 279 -12.82 13.34 4.00
N GLU A 280 -12.77 13.08 5.30
CA GLU A 280 -12.71 14.14 6.32
C GLU A 280 -11.42 14.96 6.21
N ASP A 281 -10.27 14.34 5.98
CA ASP A 281 -9.00 15.02 5.75
C ASP A 281 -9.08 15.90 4.50
N TYR A 282 -9.63 15.39 3.40
CA TYR A 282 -9.85 16.18 2.19
C TYR A 282 -10.75 17.39 2.44
N LEU A 283 -11.87 17.20 3.11
CA LEU A 283 -12.85 18.25 3.39
C LEU A 283 -12.37 19.27 4.45
N THR A 284 -11.39 18.90 5.27
CA THR A 284 -10.70 19.85 6.16
C THR A 284 -10.00 20.95 5.36
N VAL A 285 -9.47 20.61 4.20
CA VAL A 285 -8.75 21.56 3.31
C VAL A 285 -9.70 22.21 2.30
N TRP A 286 -10.66 21.46 1.77
CA TRP A 286 -11.59 21.92 0.72
C TRP A 286 -13.05 21.64 1.07
N PRO A 287 -13.62 22.27 2.10
CA PRO A 287 -15.01 22.02 2.53
C PRO A 287 -16.05 22.41 1.46
N ASP A 288 -15.70 23.34 0.59
CA ASP A 288 -16.53 23.80 -0.52
C ASP A 288 -16.65 22.82 -1.69
N ARG A 289 -15.88 21.73 -1.66
CA ARG A 289 -15.83 20.72 -2.73
C ARG A 289 -16.56 19.43 -2.41
N GLU A 290 -17.34 19.39 -1.32
CA GLU A 290 -18.01 18.15 -0.88
C GLU A 290 -18.97 17.61 -1.95
N GLU A 291 -19.87 18.43 -2.49
CA GLU A 291 -20.80 18.00 -3.54
C GLU A 291 -20.08 17.40 -4.75
N LYS A 292 -19.06 18.09 -5.24
CA LYS A 292 -18.27 17.62 -6.38
C LYS A 292 -17.52 16.32 -6.05
N LEU A 293 -16.96 16.20 -4.87
CA LEU A 293 -16.27 14.98 -4.41
C LEU A 293 -17.22 13.78 -4.39
N LEU A 294 -18.45 13.98 -3.89
CA LEU A 294 -19.42 12.93 -3.66
C LEU A 294 -20.15 12.49 -4.93
N CYS A 295 -20.41 13.41 -5.86
CA CYS A 295 -21.31 13.17 -6.99
C CYS A 295 -20.63 12.99 -8.35
N ASP A 296 -19.36 13.38 -8.52
CA ASP A 296 -18.65 13.18 -9.79
C ASP A 296 -18.46 11.66 -10.05
N GLU A 297 -18.95 11.18 -11.19
CA GLU A 297 -18.79 9.78 -11.63
C GLU A 297 -17.38 9.50 -12.15
N THR A 298 -16.39 9.61 -11.29
CA THR A 298 -14.97 9.44 -11.64
C THR A 298 -14.40 8.11 -11.19
N LEU A 299 -15.08 7.44 -10.26
CA LEU A 299 -14.62 6.18 -9.65
C LEU A 299 -15.03 4.96 -10.48
N THR A 300 -14.33 3.87 -10.24
CA THR A 300 -14.58 2.56 -10.85
C THR A 300 -14.73 1.49 -9.76
N TRP A 301 -15.12 0.27 -10.14
CA TRP A 301 -15.22 -0.87 -9.23
C TRP A 301 -14.08 -1.84 -9.47
N TYR A 302 -13.52 -2.40 -8.40
CA TYR A 302 -12.55 -3.49 -8.51
C TYR A 302 -13.28 -4.83 -8.72
N PRO A 303 -12.83 -5.69 -9.64
CA PRO A 303 -13.54 -6.95 -9.90
C PRO A 303 -13.39 -7.92 -8.73
N ALA A 304 -14.52 -8.46 -8.29
CA ALA A 304 -14.55 -9.54 -7.32
C ALA A 304 -13.98 -10.82 -7.94
N ARG A 305 -13.04 -11.47 -7.25
CA ARG A 305 -12.40 -12.73 -7.70
C ARG A 305 -12.82 -13.94 -6.87
N ALA A 306 -13.51 -13.70 -5.79
CA ALA A 306 -14.06 -14.74 -4.94
C ALA A 306 -15.46 -14.35 -4.50
N GLY A 307 -16.35 -15.31 -4.42
CA GLY A 307 -17.65 -15.19 -3.82
C GLY A 307 -17.64 -15.63 -2.37
N ILE A 308 -18.67 -15.25 -1.63
CA ILE A 308 -18.86 -15.59 -0.23
C ILE A 308 -19.90 -16.69 -0.13
N THR A 309 -19.57 -17.79 0.53
CA THR A 309 -20.47 -18.89 0.77
C THR A 309 -21.61 -18.45 1.69
N GLU A 310 -22.85 -18.82 1.38
CA GLU A 310 -24.00 -18.57 2.23
C GLU A 310 -23.77 -19.07 3.65
N ARG A 311 -24.24 -18.34 4.66
CA ARG A 311 -24.01 -18.65 6.07
C ARG A 311 -24.36 -20.09 6.43
N CYS A 312 -25.51 -20.60 5.99
CA CYS A 312 -25.96 -21.96 6.29
C CYS A 312 -25.07 -23.05 5.68
N ALA A 313 -24.33 -22.75 4.61
CA ALA A 313 -23.43 -23.67 3.93
C ALA A 313 -21.99 -23.64 4.45
N ARG A 314 -21.64 -22.66 5.30
CA ARG A 314 -20.28 -22.49 5.83
C ARG A 314 -19.93 -23.45 6.97
N TYR A 315 -20.93 -23.95 7.70
CA TYR A 315 -20.71 -24.76 8.89
C TYR A 315 -20.88 -26.24 8.59
N ARG A 316 -19.94 -27.06 9.07
CA ARG A 316 -19.99 -28.50 9.00
C ARG A 316 -19.81 -29.12 10.39
N GLU A 317 -20.63 -30.11 10.66
CA GLU A 317 -20.45 -30.96 11.82
C GLU A 317 -19.28 -31.93 11.59
N THR A 318 -18.37 -31.98 12.53
CA THR A 318 -17.21 -32.86 12.50
C THR A 318 -17.12 -33.66 13.81
N PRO A 319 -16.32 -34.75 13.86
CA PRO A 319 -16.10 -35.48 15.11
C PRO A 319 -15.61 -34.60 16.26
N ASN A 320 -15.03 -33.43 15.97
CA ASN A 320 -14.53 -32.46 16.94
C ASN A 320 -15.49 -31.27 17.14
N GLY A 321 -16.76 -31.42 16.79
CA GLY A 321 -17.80 -30.39 16.88
C GLY A 321 -17.94 -29.56 15.59
N LEU A 322 -18.79 -28.54 15.68
CA LEU A 322 -19.08 -27.66 14.56
C LEU A 322 -17.83 -26.87 14.16
N ARG A 323 -17.57 -26.82 12.86
CA ARG A 323 -16.45 -26.07 12.28
C ARG A 323 -16.94 -25.26 11.09
N GLN A 324 -16.40 -24.06 10.96
CA GLN A 324 -16.56 -23.28 9.73
C GLN A 324 -15.68 -23.87 8.63
N TYR A 325 -16.22 -23.94 7.42
CA TYR A 325 -15.57 -24.58 6.30
C TYR A 325 -15.93 -23.84 5.00
N ASN A 326 -14.93 -23.52 4.17
CA ASN A 326 -15.13 -22.85 2.87
C ASN A 326 -15.98 -21.57 2.95
N ALA A 327 -15.52 -20.58 3.68
CA ALA A 327 -16.21 -19.28 3.76
C ALA A 327 -16.21 -18.53 2.41
N THR A 328 -15.24 -18.80 1.55
CA THR A 328 -15.12 -18.18 0.23
C THR A 328 -14.90 -19.24 -0.86
N TYR A 329 -15.26 -18.91 -2.09
CA TYR A 329 -15.01 -19.75 -3.27
C TYR A 329 -14.53 -18.89 -4.45
N PRO A 330 -13.65 -19.39 -5.35
CA PRO A 330 -13.23 -18.65 -6.54
C PRO A 330 -14.40 -18.42 -7.49
N LEU A 331 -14.48 -17.23 -8.07
CA LEU A 331 -15.42 -16.92 -9.15
C LEU A 331 -14.79 -17.33 -10.50
N GLU A 332 -15.46 -18.22 -11.26
CA GLU A 332 -14.96 -18.79 -12.52
C GLU A 332 -14.84 -17.74 -13.64
N ASN A 333 -15.65 -16.69 -13.60
CA ASN A 333 -15.72 -15.64 -14.64
C ASN A 333 -15.16 -14.29 -14.17
N SER A 334 -14.23 -14.28 -13.24
CA SER A 334 -13.63 -13.02 -12.81
C SER A 334 -12.87 -12.36 -13.96
N THR A 335 -13.16 -11.10 -14.23
CA THR A 335 -12.47 -10.30 -15.25
C THR A 335 -10.96 -10.20 -14.92
N ALA A 336 -10.14 -10.51 -15.92
CA ALA A 336 -8.68 -10.36 -15.80
C ALA A 336 -8.31 -8.88 -15.90
N GLY A 337 -8.59 -8.10 -14.87
CA GLY A 337 -8.32 -6.66 -14.87
C GLY A 337 -8.38 -6.07 -13.48
N THR A 338 -8.13 -4.78 -13.39
CA THR A 338 -8.23 -3.99 -12.15
C THR A 338 -9.54 -3.17 -12.10
N VAL A 339 -10.39 -3.28 -13.12
CA VAL A 339 -11.65 -2.52 -13.25
C VAL A 339 -12.75 -3.47 -13.69
N GLU A 340 -13.87 -3.44 -12.98
CA GLU A 340 -15.10 -4.15 -13.35
C GLU A 340 -15.70 -3.53 -14.61
N VAL A 341 -16.21 -4.35 -15.50
CA VAL A 341 -16.75 -3.90 -16.78
C VAL A 341 -18.19 -4.39 -16.99
N ASP A 342 -18.95 -3.62 -17.78
CA ASP A 342 -20.28 -4.02 -18.22
C ASP A 342 -20.24 -5.12 -19.30
N ALA A 343 -21.40 -5.59 -19.75
CA ALA A 343 -21.52 -6.61 -20.78
C ALA A 343 -20.94 -6.17 -22.14
N GLN A 344 -20.69 -4.88 -22.34
CA GLN A 344 -20.08 -4.29 -23.54
C GLN A 344 -18.56 -4.08 -23.39
N GLY A 345 -17.99 -4.37 -22.21
CA GLY A 345 -16.58 -4.20 -21.91
C GLY A 345 -16.20 -2.78 -21.46
N ASN A 346 -17.16 -1.88 -21.17
CA ASN A 346 -16.87 -0.55 -20.65
C ASN A 346 -16.71 -0.60 -19.14
N PRO A 347 -15.80 0.22 -18.56
CA PRO A 347 -15.66 0.33 -17.11
C PRO A 347 -16.97 0.73 -16.44
N LEU A 348 -17.38 -0.01 -15.42
CA LEU A 348 -18.48 0.39 -14.56
C LEU A 348 -18.06 1.63 -13.77
N ARG A 349 -18.80 2.73 -13.97
CA ARG A 349 -18.55 4.00 -13.31
C ARG A 349 -19.41 4.15 -12.06
N SER A 350 -18.88 4.90 -11.10
CA SER A 350 -19.53 5.19 -9.85
C SER A 350 -19.15 6.57 -9.34
N CYS A 351 -19.99 7.14 -8.50
CA CYS A 351 -19.64 8.29 -7.67
C CYS A 351 -19.30 7.84 -6.25
N LEU A 352 -18.65 8.71 -5.49
CA LEU A 352 -18.24 8.38 -4.12
C LEU A 352 -19.48 8.14 -3.22
N MET A 353 -20.57 8.91 -3.39
CA MET A 353 -21.80 8.74 -2.62
C MET A 353 -22.41 7.35 -2.79
N GLU A 354 -22.42 6.81 -4.01
CA GLU A 354 -22.91 5.45 -4.26
C GLU A 354 -22.08 4.41 -3.49
N LYS A 355 -20.76 4.56 -3.47
CA LYS A 355 -19.87 3.65 -2.74
C LYS A 355 -20.05 3.71 -1.23
N LEU A 356 -20.29 4.92 -0.69
CA LEU A 356 -20.61 5.09 0.73
C LEU A 356 -21.95 4.43 1.10
N VAL A 357 -22.96 4.60 0.26
CA VAL A 357 -24.27 3.94 0.45
C VAL A 357 -24.13 2.42 0.41
N LEU A 358 -23.35 1.89 -0.55
CA LEU A 358 -23.08 0.45 -0.62
C LEU A 358 -22.38 -0.06 0.64
N LEU A 359 -21.30 0.62 1.08
CA LEU A 359 -20.58 0.23 2.29
C LEU A 359 -21.51 0.22 3.52
N CYS A 360 -22.31 1.28 3.71
CA CYS A 360 -23.30 1.33 4.79
C CYS A 360 -24.26 0.14 4.72
N ALA A 361 -24.84 -0.15 3.55
CA ALA A 361 -25.81 -1.22 3.37
C ALA A 361 -25.19 -2.61 3.65
N ILE A 362 -24.02 -2.90 3.05
CA ILE A 362 -23.32 -4.19 3.23
C ILE A 362 -22.89 -4.38 4.70
N LYS A 363 -22.30 -3.36 5.33
CA LYS A 363 -21.85 -3.47 6.72
C LYS A 363 -23.02 -3.60 7.70
N TYR A 364 -24.11 -2.91 7.42
CA TYR A 364 -25.35 -3.10 8.18
C TYR A 364 -25.93 -4.51 8.02
N ALA A 365 -25.95 -5.04 6.81
CA ALA A 365 -26.43 -6.40 6.52
C ALA A 365 -25.56 -7.51 7.14
N THR A 366 -24.31 -7.19 7.51
CA THR A 366 -23.37 -8.13 8.17
C THR A 366 -23.35 -8.05 9.69
N LEU A 367 -24.23 -7.25 10.31
CA LEU A 367 -24.43 -7.29 11.74
C LEU A 367 -24.86 -8.68 12.20
N ASP A 368 -24.44 -9.06 13.40
CA ASP A 368 -24.88 -10.31 14.01
C ASP A 368 -26.39 -10.26 14.34
N ALA A 369 -26.97 -11.43 14.68
CA ALA A 369 -28.40 -11.57 14.93
C ALA A 369 -28.94 -10.70 16.09
N TYR A 370 -28.06 -10.16 16.93
CA TYR A 370 -28.41 -9.29 18.06
C TYR A 370 -28.02 -7.82 17.82
N ALA A 371 -27.50 -7.51 16.63
CA ALA A 371 -26.98 -6.19 16.27
C ALA A 371 -25.91 -5.64 17.25
N MET A 372 -25.11 -6.55 17.84
CA MET A 372 -24.06 -6.20 18.79
C MET A 372 -22.74 -5.87 18.10
N GLY A 373 -22.50 -6.41 16.92
CA GLY A 373 -21.27 -6.17 16.16
C GLY A 373 -21.35 -6.70 14.75
N ILE A 374 -20.44 -6.25 13.90
CA ILE A 374 -20.24 -6.79 12.55
C ILE A 374 -19.59 -8.16 12.68
N GLU A 375 -20.15 -9.18 12.04
CA GLU A 375 -19.63 -10.53 12.11
C GLU A 375 -18.25 -10.65 11.45
N MET A 376 -17.29 -11.19 12.20
CA MET A 376 -16.01 -11.65 11.70
C MET A 376 -16.08 -13.14 11.43
N GLU A 377 -16.03 -13.53 10.17
CA GLU A 377 -16.17 -14.91 9.74
C GLU A 377 -14.84 -15.51 9.32
N GLY A 378 -14.73 -16.85 9.39
CA GLY A 378 -13.57 -17.56 8.86
C GLY A 378 -13.33 -17.25 7.39
N GLY A 379 -12.10 -16.95 7.04
CA GLY A 379 -11.72 -16.47 5.71
C GLY A 379 -11.97 -14.96 5.47
N LYS A 380 -12.52 -14.26 6.47
CA LYS A 380 -12.67 -12.81 6.50
C LYS A 380 -12.18 -12.28 7.85
N PRO A 381 -10.89 -12.36 8.12
CA PRO A 381 -10.34 -11.90 9.38
C PRO A 381 -10.54 -10.40 9.57
N GLY A 382 -10.62 -9.95 10.82
CA GLY A 382 -10.53 -8.58 11.24
C GLY A 382 -9.28 -8.35 12.08
N TRP A 383 -9.15 -7.17 12.63
CA TRP A 383 -8.02 -6.80 13.48
C TRP A 383 -7.83 -7.72 14.69
N TYR A 384 -8.92 -8.21 15.25
CA TYR A 384 -8.89 -9.06 16.44
C TYR A 384 -8.65 -10.53 16.09
N ASP A 385 -7.40 -10.94 15.98
CA ASP A 385 -7.00 -12.32 15.65
C ASP A 385 -7.65 -13.35 16.55
N ALA A 386 -7.85 -13.03 17.82
CA ALA A 386 -8.50 -13.92 18.79
C ALA A 386 -9.97 -14.24 18.44
N LEU A 387 -10.62 -13.39 17.68
CA LEU A 387 -12.03 -13.56 17.28
C LEU A 387 -12.16 -14.17 15.88
N ASN A 388 -11.09 -14.18 15.09
CA ASN A 388 -11.09 -14.71 13.74
C ASN A 388 -11.51 -16.19 13.71
N GLY A 389 -12.50 -16.50 12.89
CA GLY A 389 -13.01 -17.84 12.73
C GLY A 389 -13.98 -18.29 13.81
N LEU A 390 -14.33 -17.44 14.77
CA LEU A 390 -15.42 -17.70 15.68
C LEU A 390 -16.77 -17.41 14.99
N PRO A 391 -17.79 -18.24 15.24
CA PRO A 391 -19.09 -18.05 14.60
C PRO A 391 -19.92 -16.94 15.25
N GLY A 392 -20.61 -16.18 14.41
CA GLY A 392 -21.69 -15.29 14.80
C GLY A 392 -21.31 -14.33 15.93
N LEU A 393 -22.12 -14.29 16.95
CA LEU A 393 -21.98 -13.40 18.10
C LEU A 393 -20.59 -13.43 18.77
N PHE A 394 -19.94 -14.59 18.81
CA PHE A 394 -18.62 -14.72 19.44
C PHE A 394 -17.48 -14.13 18.62
N GLY A 395 -17.71 -13.92 17.32
CA GLY A 395 -16.75 -13.32 16.40
C GLY A 395 -17.12 -11.92 15.95
N SER A 396 -18.13 -11.29 16.55
CA SER A 396 -18.59 -9.95 16.14
C SER A 396 -17.66 -8.84 16.64
N SER A 397 -17.45 -7.82 15.81
CA SER A 397 -16.61 -6.67 16.10
C SER A 397 -17.45 -5.45 16.50
N MET A 398 -17.36 -5.07 17.76
CA MET A 398 -17.97 -3.83 18.25
C MET A 398 -17.26 -2.58 17.73
N ALA A 399 -15.95 -2.64 17.54
CA ALA A 399 -15.19 -1.50 17.02
C ALA A 399 -15.65 -1.13 15.60
N GLU A 400 -15.86 -2.12 14.73
CA GLU A 400 -16.38 -1.88 13.39
C GLU A 400 -17.84 -1.37 13.40
N SER A 401 -18.63 -1.74 14.40
CA SER A 401 -19.98 -1.17 14.57
C SER A 401 -19.95 0.31 14.92
N CYS A 402 -18.97 0.76 15.69
CA CYS A 402 -18.77 2.19 15.96
C CYS A 402 -18.37 2.95 14.68
N GLU A 403 -17.51 2.36 13.87
CA GLU A 403 -17.14 2.94 12.57
C GLU A 403 -18.34 2.95 11.59
N LEU A 404 -19.17 1.92 11.61
CA LEU A 404 -20.42 1.91 10.83
C LEU A 404 -21.37 3.02 11.25
N ALA A 405 -21.53 3.25 12.55
CA ALA A 405 -22.35 4.34 13.05
C ALA A 405 -21.85 5.71 12.56
N ARG A 406 -20.54 5.94 12.63
CA ARG A 406 -19.88 7.15 12.11
C ARG A 406 -20.07 7.31 10.59
N LEU A 407 -19.90 6.23 9.83
CA LEU A 407 -20.08 6.23 8.38
C LEU A 407 -21.53 6.51 7.99
N LEU A 408 -22.49 5.91 8.69
CA LEU A 408 -23.94 6.16 8.49
C LEU A 408 -24.30 7.62 8.80
N GLU A 409 -23.83 8.16 9.92
CA GLU A 409 -24.09 9.56 10.30
C GLU A 409 -23.56 10.53 9.25
N TYR A 410 -22.33 10.34 8.79
CA TYR A 410 -21.76 11.14 7.71
C TYR A 410 -22.56 11.00 6.42
N THR A 411 -22.84 9.77 5.98
CA THR A 411 -23.52 9.50 4.70
C THR A 411 -24.94 10.07 4.67
N ILE A 412 -25.73 9.88 5.73
CA ILE A 412 -27.08 10.44 5.86
C ILE A 412 -27.02 11.96 5.83
N SER A 413 -26.16 12.54 6.65
CA SER A 413 -25.98 13.99 6.74
C SER A 413 -25.53 14.61 5.40
N ALA A 414 -24.67 13.92 4.67
CA ALA A 414 -24.24 14.34 3.34
C ALA A 414 -25.39 14.24 2.32
N LEU A 415 -26.18 13.15 2.34
CA LEU A 415 -27.37 13.00 1.49
C LEU A 415 -28.40 14.11 1.72
N GLU A 416 -28.62 14.54 2.95
CA GLU A 416 -29.51 15.64 3.28
C GLU A 416 -29.04 17.01 2.74
N ARG A 417 -27.71 17.18 2.60
CA ARG A 417 -27.10 18.41 2.06
C ARG A 417 -27.02 18.44 0.54
N LEU A 418 -27.09 17.29 -0.13
CA LEU A 418 -26.96 17.24 -1.59
C LEU A 418 -28.13 17.94 -2.27
N PRO A 419 -27.89 18.91 -3.16
CA PRO A 419 -28.96 19.66 -3.83
C PRO A 419 -29.64 18.87 -4.95
N HIS A 420 -29.00 17.81 -5.43
CA HIS A 420 -29.45 17.02 -6.58
C HIS A 420 -29.31 15.52 -6.32
N PRO A 421 -30.19 14.69 -6.94
CA PRO A 421 -30.04 13.24 -6.89
C PRO A 421 -28.76 12.82 -7.64
N PHE A 422 -28.17 11.72 -7.20
CA PHE A 422 -27.02 11.08 -7.85
C PHE A 422 -27.44 9.75 -8.49
N ALA A 423 -26.65 9.28 -9.46
CA ALA A 423 -26.86 7.99 -10.11
C ALA A 423 -26.44 6.85 -9.16
N MET A 424 -27.23 5.77 -9.16
CA MET A 424 -26.97 4.56 -8.38
C MET A 424 -27.33 3.34 -9.22
N HIS A 425 -26.50 2.30 -9.18
CA HIS A 425 -26.79 1.02 -9.80
C HIS A 425 -28.05 0.40 -9.20
N ARG A 426 -28.87 -0.20 -10.05
CA ARG A 426 -30.18 -0.76 -9.65
C ARG A 426 -30.04 -1.84 -8.57
N GLU A 427 -28.98 -2.62 -8.61
CA GLU A 427 -28.70 -3.70 -7.66
C GLU A 427 -28.39 -3.13 -6.26
N ILE A 428 -27.63 -2.05 -6.18
CA ILE A 428 -27.34 -1.36 -4.91
C ILE A 428 -28.64 -0.75 -4.35
N ARG A 429 -29.44 -0.15 -5.20
CA ARG A 429 -30.76 0.39 -4.81
C ARG A 429 -31.67 -0.71 -4.27
N ALA A 430 -31.72 -1.88 -4.94
CA ALA A 430 -32.53 -3.00 -4.48
C ALA A 430 -32.06 -3.51 -3.11
N LEU A 431 -30.75 -3.58 -2.86
CA LEU A 431 -30.20 -3.95 -1.55
C LEU A 431 -30.66 -2.98 -0.45
N VAL A 432 -30.61 -1.66 -0.70
CA VAL A 432 -31.07 -0.65 0.26
C VAL A 432 -32.56 -0.77 0.52
N ASP A 433 -33.37 -0.97 -0.53
CA ASP A 433 -34.82 -1.12 -0.42
C ASP A 433 -35.19 -2.41 0.35
N GLU A 434 -34.41 -3.48 0.25
CA GLU A 434 -34.60 -4.75 1.00
C GLU A 434 -34.22 -4.64 2.49
N LEU A 435 -33.30 -3.75 2.84
CA LEU A 435 -32.84 -3.52 4.21
C LEU A 435 -33.74 -2.54 4.98
N SER A 436 -34.59 -1.81 4.30
CA SER A 436 -35.48 -0.80 4.89
C SER A 436 -36.88 -1.33 5.16
#